data_6b748be8f28903f1e2a1d1eb13a1b04a
#
_entry.id   6b748be8f28903f1e2a1d1eb13a1b04a
#
_cell.length_a   1.000
_cell.length_b   1.000
_cell.length_c   1.000
_cell.angle_alpha   90.00
_cell.angle_beta   90.00
_cell.angle_gamma   90.00
#
_symmetry.space_group_name_H-M   'P 1'
#
loop_
_entity.id
_entity.type
_entity.pdbx_description
1 polymer ?
#
loop_
_entity_poly.entity_id
_entity_poly.type
_entity_poly.pdbx_seq_one_letter_code
_entity_poly.pdbx_strand_id
1 'polypeptide(L)'
;MKSQTFTITAETGVHARPATLLVNKAGQYDSEVEISYKGKKVNLKSIMGVMSLGIPKGSEIEISATGNDEEEALNGVAEVIKEHLGE
;
A
#
# COMPACT_ATOMS: atom_id res chain seq x y z
N MET A 1 -1.13 14.82 -6.90
CA MET A 1 -0.81 13.40 -6.60
C MET A 1 0.55 13.30 -5.91
N LYS A 2 0.61 12.50 -4.88
CA LYS A 2 1.86 12.19 -4.17
C LYS A 2 2.11 10.69 -4.28
N SER A 3 3.37 10.30 -4.42
CA SER A 3 3.72 8.89 -4.50
C SER A 3 5.05 8.59 -3.82
N GLN A 4 5.25 7.34 -3.45
CA GLN A 4 6.48 6.89 -2.81
C GLN A 4 6.67 5.39 -3.09
N THR A 5 7.91 5.00 -3.28
CA THR A 5 8.29 3.61 -3.55
C THR A 5 8.77 2.95 -2.26
N PHE A 6 8.41 1.68 -2.07
CA PHE A 6 8.78 0.89 -0.90
C PHE A 6 9.30 -0.47 -1.33
N THR A 7 10.14 -1.07 -0.49
CA THR A 7 10.62 -2.44 -0.69
C THR A 7 10.00 -3.34 0.37
N ILE A 8 9.43 -4.46 -0.07
CA ILE A 8 8.82 -5.43 0.84
C ILE A 8 9.89 -6.34 1.41
N THR A 9 10.10 -6.27 2.72
CA THR A 9 11.11 -7.09 3.41
C THR A 9 10.49 -8.20 4.26
N ALA A 10 9.15 -8.16 4.46
CA ALA A 10 8.45 -9.17 5.24
C ALA A 10 8.59 -10.55 4.59
N GLU A 11 8.91 -11.57 5.38
CA GLU A 11 9.18 -12.92 4.90
C GLU A 11 8.05 -13.47 4.01
N THR A 12 6.82 -13.21 4.37
CA THR A 12 5.65 -13.72 3.66
C THR A 12 5.10 -12.77 2.61
N GLY A 13 5.81 -11.63 2.37
CA GLY A 13 5.31 -10.63 1.43
C GLY A 13 4.03 -9.96 1.93
N VAL A 14 3.24 -9.47 1.00
CA VAL A 14 1.96 -8.82 1.34
C VAL A 14 0.87 -9.88 1.35
N HIS A 15 0.62 -10.47 2.53
CA HIS A 15 -0.43 -11.47 2.70
C HIS A 15 -1.63 -10.84 3.44
N ALA A 16 -2.61 -11.67 3.83
CA ALA A 16 -3.90 -11.18 4.33
C ALA A 16 -3.81 -10.19 5.49
N ARG A 17 -2.99 -10.49 6.50
CA ARG A 17 -2.92 -9.64 7.70
C ARG A 17 -2.38 -8.24 7.39
N PRO A 18 -1.18 -8.08 6.80
CA PRO A 18 -0.69 -6.74 6.47
C PRO A 18 -1.53 -6.06 5.39
N ALA A 19 -2.11 -6.82 4.45
CA ALA A 19 -3.00 -6.23 3.45
C ALA A 19 -4.22 -5.61 4.14
N THR A 20 -4.79 -6.26 5.14
CA THR A 20 -5.91 -5.72 5.91
C THR A 20 -5.52 -4.43 6.62
N LEU A 21 -4.33 -4.39 7.21
CA LEU A 21 -3.84 -3.19 7.89
C LEU A 21 -3.68 -2.02 6.90
N LEU A 22 -3.15 -2.29 5.72
CA LEU A 22 -3.00 -1.27 4.68
C LEU A 22 -4.36 -0.74 4.20
N VAL A 23 -5.29 -1.65 3.95
CA VAL A 23 -6.63 -1.28 3.47
C VAL A 23 -7.36 -0.45 4.51
N ASN A 24 -7.30 -0.86 5.79
CA ASN A 24 -7.94 -0.11 6.86
C ASN A 24 -7.33 1.28 7.02
N LYS A 25 -6.01 1.38 6.90
CA LYS A 25 -5.35 2.69 7.01
C LYS A 25 -5.74 3.59 5.85
N ALA A 26 -5.70 3.07 4.62
CA ALA A 26 -6.09 3.85 3.44
C ALA A 26 -7.54 4.32 3.54
N GLY A 27 -8.41 3.51 4.12
CA GLY A 27 -9.82 3.84 4.29
C GLY A 27 -10.09 4.99 5.24
N GLN A 28 -9.11 5.42 6.02
CA GLN A 28 -9.25 6.55 6.95
C GLN A 28 -9.16 7.91 6.24
N TYR A 29 -8.74 7.91 4.98
CA TYR A 29 -8.51 9.15 4.23
C TYR A 29 -9.48 9.28 3.07
N ASP A 30 -9.77 10.53 2.68
CA ASP A 30 -10.66 10.81 1.57
C ASP A 30 -9.99 10.62 0.21
N SER A 31 -8.67 10.76 0.17
CA SER A 31 -7.92 10.64 -1.08
C SER A 31 -8.05 9.25 -1.68
N GLU A 32 -7.91 9.18 -3.01
CA GLU A 32 -7.76 7.91 -3.69
C GLU A 32 -6.34 7.41 -3.43
N VAL A 33 -6.21 6.17 -2.97
CA VAL A 33 -4.91 5.57 -2.69
C VAL A 33 -4.76 4.31 -3.53
N GLU A 34 -3.66 4.21 -4.25
CA GLU A 34 -3.40 3.09 -5.15
C GLU A 34 -2.07 2.45 -4.85
N ILE A 35 -1.99 1.14 -5.10
CA ILE A 35 -0.74 0.39 -5.00
C ILE A 35 -0.41 -0.16 -6.39
N SER A 36 0.85 0.02 -6.80
CA SER A 36 1.34 -0.48 -8.09
C SER A 36 2.42 -1.52 -7.88
N TYR A 37 2.35 -2.62 -8.63
CA TYR A 37 3.32 -3.69 -8.59
C TYR A 37 3.44 -4.29 -9.99
N LYS A 38 4.65 -4.28 -10.55
CA LYS A 38 4.94 -4.82 -11.88
C LYS A 38 3.97 -4.33 -12.96
N GLY A 39 3.69 -3.03 -12.93
CA GLY A 39 2.82 -2.40 -13.91
C GLY A 39 1.33 -2.56 -13.65
N LYS A 40 0.95 -3.28 -12.60
CA LYS A 40 -0.46 -3.42 -12.21
C LYS A 40 -0.76 -2.44 -11.10
N LYS A 41 -1.86 -1.72 -11.23
CA LYS A 41 -2.28 -0.72 -10.26
C LYS A 41 -3.68 -1.06 -9.76
N VAL A 42 -3.84 -1.13 -8.45
CA VAL A 42 -5.15 -1.42 -7.85
C VAL A 42 -5.44 -0.43 -6.72
N ASN A 43 -6.73 -0.33 -6.37
CA ASN A 43 -7.20 0.52 -5.29
C ASN A 43 -6.75 -0.07 -3.95
N LEU A 44 -5.97 0.69 -3.17
CA LEU A 44 -5.48 0.21 -1.88
C LEU A 44 -6.60 0.07 -0.84
N LYS A 45 -7.78 0.59 -1.11
CA LYS A 45 -8.94 0.43 -0.23
C LYS A 45 -9.68 -0.88 -0.46
N SER A 46 -9.21 -1.71 -1.41
CA SER A 46 -9.80 -3.01 -1.73
C SER A 46 -8.88 -4.14 -1.31
N ILE A 47 -9.30 -4.92 -0.32
CA ILE A 47 -8.50 -6.06 0.16
C ILE A 47 -8.31 -7.10 -0.95
N MET A 48 -9.35 -7.37 -1.73
CA MET A 48 -9.25 -8.32 -2.83
C MET A 48 -8.31 -7.84 -3.93
N GLY A 49 -8.34 -6.54 -4.23
CA GLY A 49 -7.43 -5.97 -5.21
C GLY A 49 -5.97 -6.12 -4.79
N VAL A 50 -5.67 -5.81 -3.53
CA VAL A 50 -4.32 -5.93 -3.01
C VAL A 50 -3.86 -7.38 -3.03
N MET A 51 -4.70 -8.29 -2.55
CA MET A 51 -4.36 -9.72 -2.52
C MET A 51 -4.14 -10.30 -3.91
N SER A 52 -4.85 -9.79 -4.91
CA SER A 52 -4.73 -10.29 -6.28
C SER A 52 -3.34 -10.02 -6.88
N LEU A 53 -2.59 -9.08 -6.33
CA LEU A 53 -1.26 -8.77 -6.84
C LEU A 53 -0.21 -9.83 -6.50
N GLY A 54 -0.42 -10.58 -5.43
CA GLY A 54 0.50 -11.65 -5.03
C GLY A 54 1.92 -11.17 -4.76
N ILE A 55 2.06 -10.07 -4.03
CA ILE A 55 3.36 -9.40 -3.83
C ILE A 55 4.25 -10.18 -2.87
N PRO A 56 5.39 -10.73 -3.33
CA PRO A 56 6.29 -11.50 -2.48
C PRO A 56 7.35 -10.64 -1.80
N LYS A 57 8.10 -11.24 -0.89
CA LYS A 57 9.27 -10.62 -0.28
C LYS A 57 10.27 -10.20 -1.37
N GLY A 58 10.89 -9.05 -1.18
CA GLY A 58 11.88 -8.51 -2.11
C GLY A 58 11.30 -7.65 -3.20
N SER A 59 9.97 -7.52 -3.24
CA SER A 59 9.31 -6.72 -4.28
C SER A 59 9.42 -5.24 -4.01
N GLU A 60 9.43 -4.48 -5.10
CA GLU A 60 9.32 -3.02 -5.02
C GLU A 60 7.90 -2.64 -5.41
N ILE A 61 7.28 -1.81 -4.58
CA ILE A 61 5.91 -1.34 -4.83
C ILE A 61 5.89 0.19 -4.79
N GLU A 62 4.88 0.77 -5.44
CA GLU A 62 4.67 2.21 -5.39
C GLU A 62 3.28 2.48 -4.84
N ILE A 63 3.20 3.39 -3.86
CA ILE A 63 1.94 3.86 -3.32
C ILE A 63 1.72 5.27 -3.81
N SER A 64 0.54 5.55 -4.35
CA SER A 64 0.19 6.90 -4.79
C SER A 64 -1.13 7.32 -4.15
N ALA A 65 -1.24 8.61 -3.84
CA ALA A 65 -2.43 9.19 -3.24
C ALA A 65 -2.80 10.47 -3.98
N THR A 66 -4.09 10.67 -4.22
CA THR A 66 -4.60 11.84 -4.92
C THR A 66 -5.86 12.33 -4.22
N GLY A 67 -5.85 13.58 -3.75
CA GLY A 67 -7.01 14.15 -3.10
C GLY A 67 -6.63 15.22 -2.09
N ASN A 68 -7.62 15.66 -1.32
CA ASN A 68 -7.46 16.76 -0.35
C ASN A 68 -6.44 16.42 0.74
N ASP A 69 -6.39 15.18 1.19
CA ASP A 69 -5.50 14.73 2.25
C ASP A 69 -4.44 13.76 1.74
N GLU A 70 -4.02 13.94 0.49
CA GLU A 70 -3.10 12.99 -0.15
C GLU A 70 -1.77 12.84 0.61
N GLU A 71 -1.26 13.91 1.19
CA GLU A 71 0.00 13.85 1.93
C GLU A 71 -0.17 13.03 3.22
N GLU A 72 -1.23 13.31 3.97
CA GLU A 72 -1.51 12.56 5.19
C GLU A 72 -1.80 11.10 4.87
N ALA A 73 -2.52 10.83 3.79
CA ALA A 73 -2.83 9.48 3.36
C ALA A 73 -1.55 8.68 3.05
N LEU A 74 -0.65 9.29 2.27
CA LEU A 74 0.61 8.66 1.93
C LEU A 74 1.46 8.40 3.17
N ASN A 75 1.55 9.39 4.06
CA ASN A 75 2.32 9.24 5.29
C ASN A 75 1.76 8.14 6.19
N GLY A 76 0.43 8.07 6.32
CA GLY A 76 -0.21 7.04 7.13
C GLY A 76 0.03 5.64 6.58
N VAL A 77 -0.10 5.46 5.28
CA VAL A 77 0.16 4.18 4.63
C VAL A 77 1.64 3.82 4.76
N ALA A 78 2.53 4.80 4.60
CA ALA A 78 3.97 4.58 4.74
C ALA A 78 4.32 4.06 6.13
N GLU A 79 3.69 4.57 7.18
CA GLU A 79 3.92 4.09 8.55
C GLU A 79 3.57 2.61 8.69
N VAL A 80 2.43 2.19 8.13
CA VAL A 80 2.01 0.79 8.18
C VAL A 80 3.01 -0.09 7.45
N ILE A 81 3.46 0.33 6.28
CA ILE A 81 4.44 -0.43 5.51
C ILE A 81 5.75 -0.59 6.30
N LYS A 82 6.25 0.50 6.87
CA LYS A 82 7.51 0.46 7.62
C LYS A 82 7.44 -0.38 8.89
N GLU A 83 6.27 -0.43 9.52
CA GLU A 83 6.09 -1.22 10.74
C GLU A 83 5.89 -2.71 10.46
N HIS A 84 5.23 -3.06 9.36
CA HIS A 84 4.75 -4.43 9.16
C HIS A 84 5.24 -5.11 7.89
N LEU A 85 5.70 -4.36 6.89
CA LEU A 85 5.97 -4.93 5.57
C LEU A 85 7.37 -4.70 5.02
N GLY A 86 8.00 -3.58 5.35
CA GLY A 86 9.29 -3.28 4.76
C GLY A 86 9.76 -1.85 4.99
N GLU A 87 10.36 -1.29 3.96
CA GLU A 87 10.98 0.04 4.07
C GLU A 87 10.86 0.84 2.75
#